data_2665a323acd5a18c2c175e982edb9309
#
_entry.id   2665a323acd5a18c2c175e982edb9309
#
_cell.length_a   1.000
_cell.length_b   1.000
_cell.length_c   1.000
_cell.angle_alpha   90.00
_cell.angle_beta   90.00
_cell.angle_gamma   90.00
#
_symmetry.space_group_name_H-M   'P 1'
#
loop_
_entity.id
_entity.type
_entity.pdbx_description
1 polymer ?
#
loop_
_entity_poly.entity_id
_entity_poly.type
_entity_poly.pdbx_seq_one_letter_code
_entity_poly.pdbx_strand_id
1 'polypeptide(L)'
;NYNGYNVNTATVTGLEPDTTYQYMVGNEEGWSAMHSFHTAKSGETNILVTGDIQLGTGDDDAASIENWKRISRETKEKFPEYNLHLNMGDVTTMPFEDHYINVLTSPMFTDYPTAVVLGNHDYANLYQMHFSRPNQSDFGARNELQNGNFWFRYGDTLFMELNYMIESDDILIEHGYFIKQAIEANPDCKWKVVMMHYSPYSSVEKYQKYSNENREYWLK
;
A
#
# COMPACT_ATOMS: atom_id res chain seq x y z
N ASN A 1 11.16 -7.43 16.48
CA ASN A 1 12.33 -6.55 16.59
C ASN A 1 13.24 -6.80 15.39
N TYR A 2 13.46 -5.80 14.57
CA TYR A 2 14.36 -5.85 13.43
C TYR A 2 15.40 -4.74 13.60
N ASN A 3 16.67 -5.08 13.51
CA ASN A 3 17.78 -4.13 13.67
C ASN A 3 17.70 -3.23 14.92
N GLY A 4 17.12 -3.72 16.01
CA GLY A 4 16.96 -2.93 17.25
C GLY A 4 15.69 -2.09 17.32
N TYR A 5 14.88 -2.01 16.27
CA TYR A 5 13.61 -1.31 16.27
C TYR A 5 12.46 -2.17 16.76
N ASN A 6 11.52 -1.57 17.46
CA ASN A 6 10.26 -2.18 17.84
C ASN A 6 9.15 -1.61 16.96
N VAL A 7 8.30 -2.48 16.45
CA VAL A 7 7.09 -2.09 15.74
C VAL A 7 5.92 -2.02 16.72
N ASN A 8 5.24 -0.90 16.74
CA ASN A 8 4.03 -0.71 17.52
C ASN A 8 2.87 -0.46 16.56
N THR A 9 1.85 -1.29 16.63
CA THR A 9 0.64 -1.16 15.80
C THR A 9 -0.55 -0.92 16.73
N ALA A 10 -1.35 0.09 16.40
CA ALA A 10 -2.60 0.38 17.10
C ALA A 10 -3.76 0.24 16.11
N THR A 11 -4.81 -0.47 16.51
CA THR A 11 -6.05 -0.56 15.76
C THR A 11 -7.13 0.24 16.47
N VAL A 12 -7.70 1.21 15.76
CA VAL A 12 -8.82 2.02 16.26
C VAL A 12 -10.10 1.54 15.59
N THR A 13 -11.11 1.26 16.37
CA THR A 13 -12.42 0.75 15.92
C THR A 13 -13.54 1.69 16.35
N GLY A 14 -14.75 1.50 15.79
CA GLY A 14 -15.92 2.30 16.16
C GLY A 14 -15.89 3.73 15.63
N LEU A 15 -15.14 3.97 14.56
CA LEU A 15 -15.14 5.26 13.88
C LEU A 15 -16.41 5.45 13.08
N GLU A 16 -16.98 6.65 13.15
CA GLU A 16 -18.14 7.03 12.35
C GLU A 16 -17.73 7.28 10.89
N PRO A 17 -18.56 6.90 9.90
CA PRO A 17 -18.32 7.24 8.49
C PRO A 17 -18.36 8.75 8.26
N ASP A 18 -17.75 9.19 7.15
CA ASP A 18 -17.75 10.59 6.69
C ASP A 18 -17.33 11.59 7.79
N THR A 19 -16.33 11.23 8.59
CA THR A 19 -15.93 11.98 9.77
C THR A 19 -14.42 12.23 9.77
N THR A 20 -14.02 13.46 10.10
CA THR A 20 -12.61 13.82 10.29
C THR A 20 -12.18 13.53 11.72
N TYR A 21 -11.13 12.74 11.85
CA TYR A 21 -10.47 12.45 13.14
C TYR A 21 -9.09 13.08 13.17
N GLN A 22 -8.67 13.44 14.38
CA GLN A 22 -7.31 13.87 14.65
C GLN A 22 -6.59 12.80 15.46
N TYR A 23 -5.30 12.64 15.22
CA TYR A 23 -4.47 11.69 15.96
C TYR A 23 -3.05 12.19 16.17
N MET A 24 -2.42 11.66 17.19
CA MET A 24 -1.00 11.74 17.45
C MET A 24 -0.50 10.36 17.85
N VAL A 25 0.76 10.08 17.55
CA VAL A 25 1.45 8.87 17.98
C VAL A 25 2.61 9.26 18.88
N GLY A 26 2.84 8.50 19.93
CA GLY A 26 3.90 8.83 20.88
C GLY A 26 3.90 7.95 22.11
N ASN A 27 4.77 8.30 23.05
CA ASN A 27 4.92 7.67 24.35
C ASN A 27 5.30 8.71 25.40
N GLU A 28 5.77 8.27 26.57
CA GLU A 28 6.19 9.16 27.66
C GLU A 28 7.38 10.05 27.29
N GLU A 29 8.17 9.69 26.27
CA GLU A 29 9.34 10.44 25.83
C GLU A 29 8.98 11.56 24.82
N GLY A 30 7.84 11.43 24.13
CA GLY A 30 7.38 12.44 23.19
C GLY A 30 6.22 12.02 22.32
N TRP A 31 5.62 13.02 21.67
CA TRP A 31 4.46 12.87 20.79
C TRP A 31 4.75 13.47 19.41
N SER A 32 4.17 12.89 18.38
CA SER A 32 4.21 13.45 17.01
C SER A 32 3.47 14.79 16.96
N ALA A 33 3.58 15.47 15.83
CA ALA A 33 2.64 16.52 15.46
C ALA A 33 1.21 15.95 15.38
N MET A 34 0.20 16.82 15.45
CA MET A 34 -1.19 16.47 15.22
C MET A 34 -1.39 16.23 13.74
N HIS A 35 -1.94 15.06 13.41
CA HIS A 35 -2.36 14.68 12.08
C HIS A 35 -3.87 14.52 12.03
N SER A 36 -4.43 14.49 10.83
CA SER A 36 -5.86 14.24 10.64
C SER A 36 -6.09 13.33 9.44
N PHE A 37 -7.14 12.53 9.52
CA PHE A 37 -7.64 11.75 8.39
C PHE A 37 -9.16 11.80 8.34
N HIS A 38 -9.72 11.49 7.18
CA HIS A 38 -11.16 11.42 6.99
C HIS A 38 -11.59 9.98 6.71
N THR A 39 -12.63 9.51 7.42
CA THR A 39 -13.18 8.17 7.19
C THR A 39 -13.99 8.12 5.89
N ALA A 40 -14.12 6.92 5.33
CA ALA A 40 -14.82 6.70 4.08
C ALA A 40 -16.26 7.19 4.11
N LYS A 41 -16.68 7.82 3.01
CA LYS A 41 -18.08 8.15 2.70
C LYS A 41 -18.67 7.10 1.77
N SER A 42 -19.92 6.72 1.99
CA SER A 42 -20.61 5.82 1.07
C SER A 42 -20.86 6.50 -0.27
N GLY A 43 -20.61 5.80 -1.35
CA GLY A 43 -20.98 6.19 -2.71
C GLY A 43 -19.93 6.98 -3.49
N GLU A 44 -18.92 7.53 -2.84
CA GLU A 44 -17.85 8.27 -3.52
C GLU A 44 -16.49 8.00 -2.88
N THR A 45 -15.52 7.60 -3.70
CA THR A 45 -14.13 7.43 -3.27
C THR A 45 -13.21 8.06 -4.31
N ASN A 46 -12.51 9.11 -3.89
CA ASN A 46 -11.49 9.78 -4.69
C ASN A 46 -10.13 9.22 -4.30
N ILE A 47 -9.51 8.50 -5.23
CA ILE A 47 -8.30 7.73 -4.98
C ILE A 47 -7.10 8.43 -5.61
N LEU A 48 -6.09 8.71 -4.81
CA LEU A 48 -4.77 9.04 -5.29
C LEU A 48 -3.98 7.74 -5.44
N VAL A 49 -3.43 7.50 -6.63
CA VAL A 49 -2.58 6.34 -6.90
C VAL A 49 -1.15 6.81 -7.14
N THR A 50 -0.23 6.26 -6.39
CA THR A 50 1.23 6.44 -6.62
C THR A 50 1.88 5.07 -6.76
N GLY A 51 3.10 5.01 -7.21
CA GLY A 51 3.93 3.81 -7.24
C GLY A 51 5.36 4.21 -7.52
N ASP A 52 6.30 3.29 -7.29
CA ASP A 52 7.70 3.48 -7.63
C ASP A 52 8.28 4.81 -7.08
N ILE A 53 7.98 5.12 -5.82
CA ILE A 53 8.61 6.25 -5.13
C ILE A 53 10.11 6.06 -5.12
N GLN A 54 10.55 4.82 -4.87
CA GLN A 54 11.93 4.34 -4.91
C GLN A 54 12.89 5.34 -4.25
N LEU A 55 12.53 5.79 -3.03
CA LEU A 55 13.37 6.73 -2.30
C LEU A 55 14.77 6.18 -2.15
N GLY A 56 15.78 7.00 -2.42
CA GLY A 56 17.17 6.56 -2.49
C GLY A 56 17.62 6.07 -3.87
N THR A 57 16.85 6.35 -4.93
CA THR A 57 17.29 6.13 -6.30
C THR A 57 18.22 7.26 -6.75
N GLY A 58 19.40 6.90 -7.26
CA GLY A 58 20.41 7.84 -7.71
C GLY A 58 21.52 8.07 -6.67
N ASP A 59 22.39 9.03 -6.95
CA ASP A 59 23.60 9.28 -6.16
C ASP A 59 23.39 10.34 -5.06
N ASP A 60 22.21 10.94 -4.95
CA ASP A 60 21.89 11.99 -3.99
C ASP A 60 20.57 11.69 -3.23
N ASP A 61 20.71 11.03 -2.10
CA ASP A 61 19.60 10.70 -1.21
C ASP A 61 18.90 11.96 -0.67
N ALA A 62 19.64 13.01 -0.37
CA ALA A 62 19.06 14.23 0.18
C ALA A 62 18.14 14.91 -0.85
N ALA A 63 18.57 14.97 -2.11
CA ALA A 63 17.75 15.51 -3.19
C ALA A 63 16.50 14.64 -3.44
N SER A 64 16.64 13.33 -3.38
CA SER A 64 15.53 12.37 -3.50
C SER A 64 14.48 12.59 -2.41
N ILE A 65 14.91 12.70 -1.15
CA ILE A 65 14.05 12.97 0.01
C ILE A 65 13.32 14.32 -0.13
N GLU A 66 14.04 15.39 -0.47
CA GLU A 66 13.43 16.71 -0.63
C GLU A 66 12.45 16.78 -1.80
N ASN A 67 12.72 16.09 -2.90
CA ASN A 67 11.78 15.95 -4.01
C ASN A 67 10.52 15.23 -3.60
N TRP A 68 10.64 14.13 -2.87
CA TRP A 68 9.46 13.41 -2.34
C TRP A 68 8.63 14.28 -1.41
N LYS A 69 9.26 14.94 -0.46
CA LYS A 69 8.58 15.87 0.46
C LYS A 69 7.84 16.99 -0.28
N ARG A 70 8.46 17.54 -1.32
CA ARG A 70 7.85 18.56 -2.17
C ARG A 70 6.66 18.01 -2.93
N ILE A 71 6.80 16.85 -3.60
CA ILE A 71 5.72 16.19 -4.35
C ILE A 71 4.54 15.90 -3.42
N SER A 72 4.80 15.35 -2.23
CA SER A 72 3.76 15.03 -1.26
C SER A 72 2.95 16.27 -0.83
N ARG A 73 3.62 17.39 -0.55
CA ARG A 73 2.95 18.66 -0.21
C ARG A 73 2.14 19.22 -1.37
N GLU A 74 2.77 19.33 -2.56
CA GLU A 74 2.13 19.89 -3.74
C GLU A 74 0.92 19.06 -4.19
N THR A 75 0.98 17.74 -4.06
CA THR A 75 -0.13 16.86 -4.40
C THR A 75 -1.31 17.10 -3.48
N LYS A 76 -1.08 17.19 -2.17
CA LYS A 76 -2.13 17.51 -1.20
C LYS A 76 -2.78 18.87 -1.49
N GLU A 77 -1.98 19.87 -1.86
CA GLU A 77 -2.49 21.21 -2.17
C GLU A 77 -3.30 21.26 -3.48
N LYS A 78 -2.87 20.51 -4.49
CA LYS A 78 -3.50 20.53 -5.83
C LYS A 78 -4.72 19.62 -5.93
N PHE A 79 -4.78 18.57 -5.16
CA PHE A 79 -5.84 17.55 -5.20
C PHE A 79 -6.42 17.31 -3.79
N PRO A 80 -6.98 18.33 -3.14
CA PRO A 80 -7.47 18.21 -1.77
C PRO A 80 -8.67 17.26 -1.62
N GLU A 81 -9.31 16.88 -2.74
CA GLU A 81 -10.52 16.07 -2.79
C GLU A 81 -10.26 14.56 -2.65
N TYR A 82 -9.02 14.09 -2.79
CA TYR A 82 -8.78 12.65 -2.59
C TYR A 82 -8.87 12.27 -1.11
N ASN A 83 -9.39 11.08 -0.86
CA ASN A 83 -9.69 10.59 0.48
C ASN A 83 -9.11 9.20 0.78
N LEU A 84 -8.47 8.58 -0.21
CA LEU A 84 -7.75 7.34 -0.08
C LEU A 84 -6.46 7.42 -0.91
N HIS A 85 -5.34 7.02 -0.33
CA HIS A 85 -4.07 6.90 -1.02
C HIS A 85 -3.74 5.41 -1.23
N LEU A 86 -3.46 5.02 -2.47
CA LEU A 86 -2.96 3.70 -2.82
C LEU A 86 -1.54 3.83 -3.39
N ASN A 87 -0.58 3.15 -2.79
CA ASN A 87 0.76 3.06 -3.34
C ASN A 87 0.98 1.67 -3.93
N MET A 88 1.37 1.62 -5.20
CA MET A 88 1.51 0.38 -5.95
C MET A 88 2.86 -0.32 -5.76
N GLY A 89 3.56 -0.06 -4.65
CA GLY A 89 4.81 -0.71 -4.30
C GLY A 89 6.05 0.09 -4.69
N ASP A 90 7.20 -0.48 -4.39
CA ASP A 90 8.50 0.12 -4.58
C ASP A 90 8.63 1.47 -3.87
N VAL A 91 8.36 1.45 -2.56
CA VAL A 91 8.40 2.64 -1.70
C VAL A 91 9.83 3.16 -1.57
N THR A 92 10.79 2.24 -1.41
CA THR A 92 12.22 2.56 -1.28
C THR A 92 13.04 1.72 -2.24
N THR A 93 14.20 2.22 -2.67
CA THR A 93 15.13 1.45 -3.51
C THR A 93 15.92 0.43 -2.70
N MET A 94 16.28 0.80 -1.47
CA MET A 94 17.09 -0.02 -0.56
C MET A 94 16.45 -0.04 0.83
N PRO A 95 16.66 -1.12 1.62
CA PRO A 95 16.00 -1.31 2.90
C PRO A 95 16.62 -0.44 4.02
N PHE A 96 16.72 0.86 3.79
CA PHE A 96 17.18 1.80 4.80
C PHE A 96 16.00 2.38 5.58
N GLU A 97 16.04 2.26 6.90
CA GLU A 97 15.00 2.77 7.78
C GLU A 97 14.75 4.28 7.59
N ASP A 98 15.80 5.06 7.39
CA ASP A 98 15.68 6.50 7.14
C ASP A 98 14.86 6.83 5.89
N HIS A 99 14.90 5.98 4.86
CA HIS A 99 14.08 6.14 3.67
C HIS A 99 12.60 5.92 4.00
N TYR A 100 12.28 4.84 4.72
CA TYR A 100 10.90 4.59 5.18
C TYR A 100 10.38 5.73 6.08
N ILE A 101 11.17 6.20 7.03
CA ILE A 101 10.81 7.33 7.89
C ILE A 101 10.45 8.57 7.05
N ASN A 102 11.26 8.91 6.06
CA ASN A 102 11.02 10.09 5.21
C ASN A 102 9.78 9.94 4.31
N VAL A 103 9.45 8.73 3.87
CA VAL A 103 8.20 8.47 3.14
C VAL A 103 7.00 8.53 4.07
N LEU A 104 7.04 7.80 5.17
CA LEU A 104 5.93 7.61 6.09
C LEU A 104 5.55 8.87 6.85
N THR A 105 6.48 9.78 7.08
CA THR A 105 6.23 11.08 7.73
C THR A 105 5.77 12.17 6.75
N SER A 106 5.60 11.83 5.48
CA SER A 106 5.10 12.78 4.47
C SER A 106 3.57 12.93 4.54
N PRO A 107 3.01 14.09 4.14
CA PRO A 107 1.57 14.35 4.20
C PRO A 107 0.69 13.32 3.49
N MET A 108 1.18 12.71 2.41
CA MET A 108 0.43 11.64 1.71
C MET A 108 0.21 10.41 2.59
N PHE A 109 1.14 10.10 3.50
CA PHE A 109 1.07 8.93 4.37
C PHE A 109 0.49 9.25 5.75
N THR A 110 0.61 10.49 6.22
CA THR A 110 0.13 10.86 7.56
C THR A 110 -1.30 11.36 7.58
N ASP A 111 -1.77 11.97 6.50
CA ASP A 111 -3.05 12.68 6.52
C ASP A 111 -4.16 11.98 5.72
N TYR A 112 -3.86 10.81 5.17
CA TYR A 112 -4.83 10.00 4.42
C TYR A 112 -4.75 8.53 4.81
N PRO A 113 -5.87 7.80 4.86
CA PRO A 113 -5.84 6.35 4.88
C PRO A 113 -5.03 5.85 3.68
N THR A 114 -4.01 5.03 3.94
CA THR A 114 -3.07 4.59 2.92
C THR A 114 -2.96 3.07 2.92
N ALA A 115 -3.02 2.46 1.74
CA ALA A 115 -2.65 1.07 1.52
C ALA A 115 -1.47 1.00 0.56
N VAL A 116 -0.55 0.09 0.84
CA VAL A 116 0.67 -0.12 0.06
C VAL A 116 0.73 -1.54 -0.44
N VAL A 117 0.97 -1.72 -1.72
CA VAL A 117 1.25 -3.01 -2.36
C VAL A 117 2.72 -3.34 -2.20
N LEU A 118 3.05 -4.62 -2.06
CA LEU A 118 4.45 -5.05 -2.03
C LEU A 118 5.07 -4.96 -3.43
N GLY A 119 6.15 -4.21 -3.57
CA GLY A 119 6.95 -4.11 -4.80
C GLY A 119 8.25 -4.93 -4.73
N ASN A 120 8.96 -5.02 -5.85
CA ASN A 120 10.17 -5.84 -5.92
C ASN A 120 11.40 -5.20 -5.24
N HIS A 121 11.40 -3.89 -5.04
CA HIS A 121 12.39 -3.19 -4.23
C HIS A 121 12.03 -3.14 -2.74
N ASP A 122 10.77 -3.42 -2.39
CA ASP A 122 10.36 -3.48 -1.00
C ASP A 122 10.82 -4.79 -0.37
N TYR A 123 11.73 -4.71 0.58
CA TYR A 123 12.17 -5.90 1.31
C TYR A 123 11.04 -6.38 2.24
N ALA A 124 10.55 -7.59 1.99
CA ALA A 124 9.35 -8.12 2.62
C ALA A 124 9.30 -7.99 4.15
N ASN A 125 10.43 -8.19 4.82
CA ASN A 125 10.53 -8.05 6.27
C ASN A 125 10.35 -6.60 6.76
N LEU A 126 10.89 -5.60 6.06
CA LEU A 126 10.68 -4.18 6.38
C LEU A 126 9.29 -3.72 5.98
N TYR A 127 8.82 -4.12 4.80
CA TYR A 127 7.46 -3.84 4.36
C TYR A 127 6.43 -4.27 5.41
N GLN A 128 6.57 -5.47 5.98
CA GLN A 128 5.70 -5.96 7.04
C GLN A 128 5.71 -5.14 8.32
N MET A 129 6.82 -4.52 8.61
CA MET A 129 6.98 -3.70 9.81
C MET A 129 6.33 -2.32 9.66
N HIS A 130 6.29 -1.81 8.44
CA HIS A 130 5.82 -0.46 8.17
C HIS A 130 4.37 -0.39 7.70
N PHE A 131 3.86 -1.46 7.04
CA PHE A 131 2.54 -1.42 6.43
C PHE A 131 1.59 -2.44 7.02
N SER A 132 0.39 -1.96 7.38
CA SER A 132 -0.70 -2.82 7.85
C SER A 132 -1.32 -3.59 6.69
N ARG A 133 -1.65 -4.84 6.93
CA ARG A 133 -2.30 -5.73 5.97
C ARG A 133 -3.52 -6.35 6.61
N PRO A 134 -4.64 -5.62 6.63
CA PRO A 134 -5.87 -6.14 7.23
C PRO A 134 -6.39 -7.33 6.43
N ASN A 135 -7.00 -8.28 7.14
CA ASN A 135 -7.56 -9.50 6.55
C ASN A 135 -6.57 -10.27 5.66
N GLN A 136 -5.31 -10.31 6.08
CA GLN A 136 -4.27 -11.03 5.40
C GLN A 136 -4.62 -12.51 5.28
N SER A 137 -4.29 -13.10 4.12
CA SER A 137 -4.43 -14.52 3.80
C SER A 137 -3.07 -15.18 3.71
N ASP A 138 -3.03 -16.49 3.93
CA ASP A 138 -1.85 -17.32 3.63
C ASP A 138 -1.71 -17.60 2.12
N PHE A 139 -2.77 -17.37 1.34
CA PHE A 139 -2.71 -17.49 -0.12
C PHE A 139 -1.82 -16.42 -0.72
N GLY A 140 -0.99 -16.83 -1.67
CA GLY A 140 0.00 -15.96 -2.30
C GLY A 140 1.25 -15.73 -1.46
N ALA A 141 1.45 -16.48 -0.36
CA ALA A 141 2.65 -16.41 0.45
C ALA A 141 3.66 -17.48 0.05
N ARG A 142 4.93 -17.11 -0.09
CA ARG A 142 6.03 -18.09 -0.30
C ARG A 142 6.62 -18.64 0.98
N ASN A 143 6.67 -17.83 1.99
CA ASN A 143 7.21 -18.15 3.29
C ASN A 143 6.69 -17.14 4.33
N GLU A 144 7.04 -17.34 5.59
CA GLU A 144 6.62 -16.48 6.70
C GLU A 144 7.02 -15.00 6.56
N LEU A 145 8.00 -14.69 5.73
CA LEU A 145 8.49 -13.33 5.48
C LEU A 145 7.84 -12.68 4.26
N GLN A 146 7.33 -13.48 3.32
CA GLN A 146 6.60 -13.02 2.14
C GLN A 146 5.12 -13.28 2.37
N ASN A 147 4.50 -12.38 3.06
CA ASN A 147 3.10 -12.50 3.42
C ASN A 147 2.21 -12.53 2.19
N GLY A 148 1.16 -13.30 2.31
CA GLY A 148 0.16 -13.46 1.28
C GLY A 148 -0.67 -12.22 1.03
N ASN A 149 -1.65 -12.41 0.20
CA ASN A 149 -2.59 -11.38 -0.20
C ASN A 149 -3.35 -10.80 1.00
N PHE A 150 -3.83 -9.57 0.87
CA PHE A 150 -4.73 -8.98 1.86
C PHE A 150 -5.85 -8.19 1.19
N TRP A 151 -6.92 -7.92 1.94
CA TRP A 151 -8.02 -7.09 1.45
C TRP A 151 -8.50 -6.13 2.52
N PHE A 152 -9.10 -5.05 2.09
CA PHE A 152 -9.77 -4.10 2.96
C PHE A 152 -10.98 -3.48 2.25
N ARG A 153 -11.85 -2.88 3.05
CA ARG A 153 -12.98 -2.09 2.54
C ARG A 153 -12.70 -0.61 2.76
N TYR A 154 -13.06 0.18 1.77
CA TYR A 154 -13.17 1.62 1.92
C TYR A 154 -14.46 2.08 1.24
N GLY A 155 -15.43 2.57 2.05
CA GLY A 155 -16.78 2.82 1.56
C GLY A 155 -17.45 1.58 0.95
N ASP A 156 -17.96 1.71 -0.26
CA ASP A 156 -18.65 0.65 -1.01
C ASP A 156 -17.69 -0.21 -1.87
N THR A 157 -16.39 -0.01 -1.71
CA THR A 157 -15.36 -0.68 -2.52
C THR A 157 -14.56 -1.68 -1.71
N LEU A 158 -14.39 -2.86 -2.27
CA LEU A 158 -13.48 -3.89 -1.81
C LEU A 158 -12.17 -3.76 -2.57
N PHE A 159 -11.06 -3.56 -1.86
CA PHE A 159 -9.72 -3.55 -2.39
C PHE A 159 -9.02 -4.86 -2.03
N MET A 160 -8.42 -5.51 -3.02
CA MET A 160 -7.72 -6.77 -2.89
C MET A 160 -6.30 -6.62 -3.42
N GLU A 161 -5.31 -6.79 -2.56
CA GLU A 161 -3.91 -6.80 -2.95
C GLU A 161 -3.46 -8.22 -3.25
N LEU A 162 -2.78 -8.40 -4.35
CA LEU A 162 -2.16 -9.64 -4.75
C LEU A 162 -0.64 -9.51 -4.66
N ASN A 163 -0.05 -10.37 -3.84
CA ASN A 163 1.40 -10.47 -3.78
C ASN A 163 1.94 -11.12 -5.06
N TYR A 164 2.26 -10.26 -6.02
CA TYR A 164 2.64 -10.65 -7.37
C TYR A 164 4.14 -10.96 -7.54
N MET A 165 4.89 -10.99 -6.45
CA MET A 165 6.33 -11.26 -6.49
C MET A 165 6.66 -12.73 -6.80
N ILE A 166 5.66 -13.54 -7.13
CA ILE A 166 5.79 -14.98 -7.26
C ILE A 166 5.10 -15.46 -8.51
N GLU A 167 5.88 -16.00 -9.43
CA GLU A 167 5.42 -16.58 -10.68
C GLU A 167 5.40 -18.12 -10.55
N SER A 168 4.24 -18.69 -10.29
CA SER A 168 4.01 -20.13 -10.39
C SER A 168 2.52 -20.40 -10.59
N ASP A 169 2.18 -21.49 -11.28
CA ASP A 169 0.78 -21.88 -11.51
C ASP A 169 0.02 -22.08 -10.20
N ASP A 170 0.66 -22.61 -9.17
CA ASP A 170 0.03 -22.83 -7.86
C ASP A 170 -0.39 -21.49 -7.22
N ILE A 171 0.45 -20.47 -7.30
CA ILE A 171 0.15 -19.14 -6.75
C ILE A 171 -1.00 -18.46 -7.48
N LEU A 172 -1.12 -18.65 -8.78
CA LEU A 172 -2.27 -18.13 -9.54
C LEU A 172 -3.58 -18.75 -9.05
N ILE A 173 -3.58 -20.05 -8.81
CA ILE A 173 -4.72 -20.75 -8.23
C ILE A 173 -5.05 -20.18 -6.84
N GLU A 174 -4.04 -19.94 -6.02
CA GLU A 174 -4.20 -19.36 -4.69
C GLU A 174 -4.76 -17.92 -4.75
N HIS A 175 -4.29 -17.09 -5.69
CA HIS A 175 -4.88 -15.77 -5.93
C HIS A 175 -6.36 -15.85 -6.29
N GLY A 176 -6.74 -16.82 -7.13
CA GLY A 176 -8.14 -17.08 -7.47
C GLY A 176 -8.99 -17.44 -6.25
N TYR A 177 -8.49 -18.31 -5.38
CA TYR A 177 -9.17 -18.64 -4.12
C TYR A 177 -9.28 -17.44 -3.18
N PHE A 178 -8.22 -16.67 -3.04
CA PHE A 178 -8.23 -15.45 -2.23
C PHE A 178 -9.28 -14.44 -2.73
N ILE A 179 -9.29 -14.13 -4.03
CA ILE A 179 -10.25 -13.20 -4.62
C ILE A 179 -11.68 -13.67 -4.36
N LYS A 180 -11.95 -14.96 -4.57
CA LYS A 180 -13.26 -15.56 -4.30
C LYS A 180 -13.68 -15.40 -2.84
N GLN A 181 -12.80 -15.75 -1.90
CA GLN A 181 -13.08 -15.62 -0.47
C GLN A 181 -13.29 -14.15 -0.05
N ALA A 182 -12.48 -13.23 -0.56
CA ALA A 182 -12.63 -11.81 -0.26
C ALA A 182 -13.98 -11.26 -0.76
N ILE A 183 -14.41 -11.66 -1.97
CA ILE A 183 -15.71 -11.26 -2.53
C ILE A 183 -16.87 -11.88 -1.73
N GLU A 184 -16.79 -13.16 -1.38
CA GLU A 184 -17.82 -13.87 -0.59
C GLU A 184 -17.96 -13.26 0.82
N ALA A 185 -16.87 -12.78 1.42
CA ALA A 185 -16.88 -12.08 2.70
C ALA A 185 -17.45 -10.65 2.61
N ASN A 186 -17.56 -10.07 1.40
CA ASN A 186 -17.98 -8.70 1.17
C ASN A 186 -19.03 -8.59 0.04
N PRO A 187 -20.16 -9.28 0.15
CA PRO A 187 -21.15 -9.38 -0.93
C PRO A 187 -21.86 -8.06 -1.24
N ASP A 188 -21.89 -7.15 -0.28
CA ASP A 188 -22.52 -5.83 -0.36
C ASP A 188 -21.62 -4.74 -1.01
N CYS A 189 -20.32 -4.98 -1.19
CA CYS A 189 -19.45 -4.06 -1.89
C CYS A 189 -19.85 -3.95 -3.36
N LYS A 190 -20.07 -2.73 -3.83
CA LYS A 190 -20.43 -2.44 -5.23
C LYS A 190 -19.27 -2.62 -6.18
N TRP A 191 -18.10 -2.13 -5.75
CA TRP A 191 -16.89 -2.14 -6.56
C TRP A 191 -15.87 -3.13 -5.99
N LYS A 192 -15.12 -3.77 -6.88
CA LYS A 192 -14.01 -4.66 -6.56
C LYS A 192 -12.80 -4.16 -7.33
N VAL A 193 -11.74 -3.84 -6.60
CA VAL A 193 -10.48 -3.35 -7.15
C VAL A 193 -9.39 -4.34 -6.78
N VAL A 194 -8.67 -4.81 -7.77
CA VAL A 194 -7.46 -5.63 -7.59
C VAL A 194 -6.25 -4.74 -7.73
N MET A 195 -5.33 -4.84 -6.78
CA MET A 195 -4.09 -4.09 -6.74
C MET A 195 -2.91 -5.05 -6.86
N MET A 196 -1.93 -4.70 -7.67
CA MET A 196 -0.69 -5.46 -7.83
C MET A 196 0.43 -4.54 -8.30
N HIS A 197 1.66 -4.86 -7.95
CA HIS A 197 2.80 -4.05 -8.36
C HIS A 197 3.09 -4.19 -9.86
N TYR A 198 3.23 -5.41 -10.34
CA TYR A 198 3.48 -5.64 -11.76
C TYR A 198 2.21 -5.52 -12.59
N SER A 199 2.23 -4.62 -13.56
CA SER A 199 1.10 -4.43 -14.46
C SER A 199 0.99 -5.56 -15.50
N PRO A 200 -0.22 -6.12 -15.72
CA PRO A 200 -0.45 -7.06 -16.83
C PRO A 200 -0.43 -6.39 -18.21
N TYR A 201 -0.34 -5.06 -18.27
CA TYR A 201 -0.25 -4.29 -19.50
C TYR A 201 0.84 -3.22 -19.37
N SER A 202 1.68 -3.07 -20.39
CA SER A 202 2.68 -2.02 -20.48
C SER A 202 2.67 -1.32 -21.83
N SER A 203 2.72 0.01 -21.81
CA SER A 203 2.98 0.83 -22.99
C SER A 203 4.48 0.98 -23.30
N VAL A 204 5.35 0.58 -22.37
CA VAL A 204 6.81 0.67 -22.52
C VAL A 204 7.33 -0.62 -23.14
N GLU A 205 7.93 -0.53 -24.31
CA GLU A 205 8.36 -1.67 -25.12
C GLU A 205 9.23 -2.67 -24.35
N LYS A 206 10.22 -2.20 -23.60
CA LYS A 206 11.12 -3.05 -22.82
C LYS A 206 10.41 -3.91 -21.76
N TYR A 207 9.21 -3.51 -21.29
CA TYR A 207 8.43 -4.23 -20.31
C TYR A 207 7.28 -5.06 -20.92
N GLN A 208 7.02 -4.94 -22.23
CA GLN A 208 5.91 -5.66 -22.86
C GLN A 208 6.06 -7.18 -22.78
N LYS A 209 7.28 -7.68 -22.81
CA LYS A 209 7.53 -9.12 -22.64
C LYS A 209 7.01 -9.60 -21.30
N TYR A 210 7.42 -8.96 -20.21
CA TYR A 210 6.98 -9.32 -18.86
C TYR A 210 5.46 -9.14 -18.68
N SER A 211 4.90 -8.05 -19.19
CA SER A 211 3.45 -7.83 -19.13
C SER A 211 2.66 -8.88 -19.94
N ASN A 212 3.19 -9.36 -21.05
CA ASN A 212 2.55 -10.43 -21.84
C ASN A 212 2.60 -11.77 -21.12
N GLU A 213 3.75 -12.13 -20.55
CA GLU A 213 3.91 -13.32 -19.72
C GLU A 213 2.93 -13.27 -18.53
N ASN A 214 2.89 -12.17 -17.82
CA ASN A 214 1.98 -11.94 -16.72
C ASN A 214 0.52 -12.06 -17.14
N ARG A 215 0.13 -11.47 -18.26
CA ARG A 215 -1.25 -11.52 -18.76
C ARG A 215 -1.69 -12.93 -19.16
N GLU A 216 -0.81 -13.73 -19.74
CA GLU A 216 -1.11 -15.13 -20.06
C GLU A 216 -1.42 -15.95 -18.82
N TYR A 217 -0.80 -15.61 -17.69
CA TYR A 217 -1.12 -16.20 -16.42
C TYR A 217 -2.46 -15.72 -15.85
N TRP A 218 -2.75 -14.41 -15.92
CA TRP A 218 -3.89 -13.79 -15.23
C TRP A 218 -5.24 -13.89 -15.95
N LEU A 219 -5.23 -14.17 -17.25
CA LEU A 219 -6.46 -14.22 -18.07
C LEU A 219 -6.88 -15.64 -18.45
N LYS A 220 -6.26 -16.65 -17.89
CA LYS A 220 -6.68 -18.05 -18.02
C LYS A 220 -7.67 -18.40 -16.91
#